data_ad5f553e4cfdff06f862acdc811fcbc3
#
_entry.id   ad5f553e4cfdff06f862acdc811fcbc3
#
_cell.length_a   1.000
_cell.length_b   1.000
_cell.length_c   1.000
_cell.angle_alpha   90.00
_cell.angle_beta   90.00
_cell.angle_gamma   90.00
#
_symmetry.space_group_name_H-M   'P 1'
#
loop_
_entity.id
_entity.type
_entity.pdbx_description
1 polymer ?
#
loop_
_entity_poly.entity_id
_entity_poly.type
_entity_poly.pdbx_seq_one_letter_code
_entity_poly.pdbx_strand_id
1 'polypeptide(L)'
;MFDTRTKREFRGRDTMTTNAASGEPKKLWGGAFSEKIDPLMEKFNESLSFDRRMALEDIEGSIGYASALARTGIITEEERNEIHKGLKKVLEEWQNDTFVAKEGDEDIHTANERRLCEVIDSNIGGKLHTGRSRNDQVATDTRMWLRKELTVLRKHLRTLIEVAIDRAEKEVDHVMPGFTHLQSAQTVRFSHWLLSHAAAWQRDDMRLKDLMPRVNTMPLGSGALAGNPFGIDRQLLAKDLNFERVCPNSMDAVSDRDFVIETMFWASMTLMHISRWSEDLIVYSSQQFGMMQMSDAYSTGSSLMPQKKNPDALELLRGKAGRQIGTLTGLLCILKGTPTTYNKDFQEGWLGMFETVDTMSDCLQIAAGCLATMKLNPEKMKSSLVAEMLATDLAEYLVRKGMPFRETHHISGAAVKLAVDKKVPLDQLTVDDLKSICDKFEDDVAEIWSYEKSAESRDTEGGTSRRSVLEQCAKLRAYLKETE
;
A
#
# COMPACT_ATOMS: atom_id res chain seq x y z
N MET A 1 -33.17 24.17 17.27
CA MET A 1 -33.18 25.45 16.55
C MET A 1 -31.82 25.65 15.91
N PHE A 2 -31.56 25.00 14.79
CA PHE A 2 -30.56 25.37 13.79
C PHE A 2 -30.94 24.70 12.48
N ASP A 3 -31.55 25.51 11.63
CA ASP A 3 -31.82 25.23 10.22
C ASP A 3 -30.73 25.97 9.44
N THR A 4 -30.14 25.34 8.44
CA THR A 4 -29.91 25.94 7.13
C THR A 4 -29.14 24.98 6.21
N ARG A 5 -29.90 24.48 5.26
CA ARG A 5 -29.46 23.81 4.04
C ARG A 5 -28.83 24.84 3.10
N THR A 6 -27.74 24.47 2.47
CA THR A 6 -27.36 25.07 1.17
C THR A 6 -27.14 23.97 0.13
N LYS A 7 -28.21 23.79 -0.67
CA LYS A 7 -28.15 23.06 -1.94
C LYS A 7 -27.42 23.96 -2.96
N ARG A 8 -26.36 23.46 -3.55
CA ARG A 8 -25.83 23.99 -4.81
C ARG A 8 -26.50 23.23 -5.97
N GLU A 9 -27.41 23.90 -6.65
CA GLU A 9 -28.00 23.47 -7.93
C GLU A 9 -26.98 23.74 -9.05
N PHE A 10 -26.61 22.69 -9.78
CA PHE A 10 -26.02 22.82 -11.10
C PHE A 10 -27.15 22.86 -12.13
N ARG A 11 -27.40 24.03 -12.69
CA ARG A 11 -28.29 24.19 -13.86
C ARG A 11 -27.49 23.91 -15.13
N GLY A 12 -27.70 22.74 -15.75
CA GLY A 12 -27.41 22.49 -17.15
C GLY A 12 -28.68 22.82 -17.98
N ARG A 13 -28.50 23.59 -19.04
CA ARG A 13 -29.59 23.99 -19.95
C ARG A 13 -29.99 22.81 -20.83
N ASP A 14 -31.22 22.36 -20.68
CA ASP A 14 -31.90 21.48 -21.63
C ASP A 14 -32.25 22.25 -22.91
N THR A 15 -31.78 21.74 -24.05
CA THR A 15 -32.43 21.97 -25.33
C THR A 15 -32.94 20.63 -25.82
N MET A 16 -34.18 20.32 -25.51
CA MET A 16 -34.92 19.20 -26.10
C MET A 16 -35.22 19.52 -27.58
N THR A 17 -34.66 18.68 -28.46
CA THR A 17 -35.25 18.47 -29.79
C THR A 17 -35.89 17.08 -29.80
N THR A 18 -37.18 17.08 -29.79
CA THR A 18 -38.02 15.88 -29.98
C THR A 18 -37.90 15.39 -31.41
N ASN A 19 -37.37 14.17 -31.61
CA ASN A 19 -37.74 13.34 -32.75
C ASN A 19 -37.94 11.91 -32.28
N ALA A 20 -39.21 11.48 -32.35
CA ALA A 20 -39.68 10.16 -32.01
C ALA A 20 -39.23 9.14 -33.03
N ALA A 21 -38.34 8.23 -32.62
CA ALA A 21 -38.22 6.90 -33.18
C ALA A 21 -38.09 5.94 -32.00
N SER A 22 -39.10 5.12 -31.79
CA SER A 22 -39.29 4.17 -30.70
C SER A 22 -38.24 3.07 -30.72
N GLY A 23 -37.23 3.22 -29.89
CA GLY A 23 -36.23 2.22 -29.61
C GLY A 23 -35.76 2.41 -28.15
N GLU A 24 -36.57 2.01 -27.16
CA GLU A 24 -36.11 1.91 -25.78
C GLU A 24 -34.94 0.94 -25.77
N PRO A 25 -33.81 1.25 -25.05
CA PRO A 25 -32.69 0.33 -24.93
C PRO A 25 -33.19 -0.96 -24.25
N LYS A 26 -33.18 -2.07 -24.99
CA LYS A 26 -33.53 -3.39 -24.45
C LYS A 26 -32.42 -3.79 -23.46
N LYS A 27 -32.77 -3.89 -22.18
CA LYS A 27 -31.86 -4.47 -21.17
C LYS A 27 -31.52 -5.91 -21.54
N LEU A 28 -30.28 -6.34 -21.34
CA LEU A 28 -29.79 -7.69 -21.67
C LEU A 28 -30.59 -8.79 -20.96
N TRP A 29 -31.26 -8.49 -19.82
CA TRP A 29 -32.03 -9.40 -18.99
C TRP A 29 -33.56 -9.14 -19.00
N GLY A 30 -34.06 -8.28 -19.88
CA GLY A 30 -35.45 -7.80 -19.87
C GLY A 30 -36.53 -8.78 -20.31
N GLY A 31 -36.20 -9.97 -20.83
CA GLY A 31 -37.16 -10.85 -21.52
C GLY A 31 -38.32 -11.42 -20.65
N ALA A 32 -38.15 -11.50 -19.33
CA ALA A 32 -39.17 -11.99 -18.40
C ALA A 32 -39.88 -10.89 -17.59
N PHE A 33 -39.47 -9.63 -17.77
CA PHE A 33 -39.99 -8.52 -16.99
C PHE A 33 -41.08 -7.78 -17.78
N SER A 34 -42.21 -7.49 -17.13
CA SER A 34 -43.36 -6.79 -17.72
C SER A 34 -43.43 -5.30 -17.32
N GLU A 35 -42.65 -4.88 -16.35
CA GLU A 35 -42.68 -3.51 -15.82
C GLU A 35 -41.30 -2.83 -16.02
N LYS A 36 -41.32 -1.50 -16.11
CA LYS A 36 -40.09 -0.69 -16.11
C LYS A 36 -39.47 -0.70 -14.73
N ILE A 37 -38.13 -0.68 -14.66
CA ILE A 37 -37.45 -0.51 -13.40
C ILE A 37 -37.71 0.88 -12.82
N ASP A 38 -37.86 0.96 -11.50
CA ASP A 38 -37.95 2.23 -10.80
C ASP A 38 -36.69 3.07 -11.01
N PRO A 39 -36.79 4.37 -11.35
CA PRO A 39 -35.63 5.20 -11.62
C PRO A 39 -34.64 5.30 -10.42
N LEU A 40 -35.13 5.27 -9.18
CA LEU A 40 -34.29 5.25 -7.99
C LEU A 40 -33.54 3.92 -7.86
N MET A 41 -34.20 2.80 -8.17
CA MET A 41 -33.59 1.48 -8.19
C MET A 41 -32.53 1.38 -9.29
N GLU A 42 -32.76 1.98 -10.46
CA GLU A 42 -31.74 2.04 -11.53
C GLU A 42 -30.49 2.76 -11.07
N LYS A 43 -30.63 3.95 -10.48
CA LYS A 43 -29.53 4.72 -9.89
C LYS A 43 -28.86 3.98 -8.72
N PHE A 44 -29.61 3.25 -7.91
CA PHE A 44 -29.10 2.49 -6.77
C PHE A 44 -28.29 1.27 -7.21
N ASN A 45 -28.63 0.66 -8.34
CA ASN A 45 -28.00 -0.53 -8.88
C ASN A 45 -26.78 -0.25 -9.79
N GLU A 46 -26.70 0.97 -10.32
CA GLU A 46 -25.66 1.41 -11.25
C GLU A 46 -24.27 1.33 -10.62
N SER A 47 -23.27 0.91 -11.40
CA SER A 47 -21.87 0.87 -10.99
C SER A 47 -20.91 1.53 -11.99
N LEU A 48 -21.38 1.94 -13.18
CA LEU A 48 -20.54 2.54 -14.22
C LEU A 48 -19.77 3.76 -13.73
N SER A 49 -20.34 4.52 -12.78
CA SER A 49 -19.68 5.70 -12.18
C SER A 49 -18.32 5.41 -11.55
N PHE A 50 -18.08 4.17 -11.08
CA PHE A 50 -16.84 3.76 -10.45
C PHE A 50 -16.18 2.54 -11.11
N ASP A 51 -16.92 1.57 -11.68
CA ASP A 51 -16.35 0.37 -12.30
C ASP A 51 -15.71 0.63 -13.67
N ARG A 52 -15.98 1.81 -14.27
CA ARG A 52 -15.28 2.32 -15.47
C ARG A 52 -13.75 2.24 -15.36
N ARG A 53 -13.21 2.14 -14.18
CA ARG A 53 -11.78 1.94 -13.92
C ARG A 53 -11.26 0.60 -14.44
N MET A 54 -12.14 -0.37 -14.65
CA MET A 54 -11.83 -1.70 -15.19
C MET A 54 -12.16 -1.84 -16.67
N ALA A 55 -12.49 -0.73 -17.38
CA ALA A 55 -12.93 -0.74 -18.77
C ALA A 55 -11.94 -1.44 -19.72
N LEU A 56 -10.65 -1.24 -19.49
CA LEU A 56 -9.59 -1.81 -20.31
C LEU A 56 -9.50 -3.33 -20.11
N GLU A 57 -9.62 -3.77 -18.87
CA GLU A 57 -9.58 -5.18 -18.46
C GLU A 57 -10.78 -5.95 -19.01
N ASP A 58 -11.97 -5.37 -18.98
CA ASP A 58 -13.18 -5.97 -19.57
C ASP A 58 -13.01 -6.18 -21.08
N ILE A 59 -12.44 -5.19 -21.78
CA ILE A 59 -12.18 -5.31 -23.23
C ILE A 59 -11.10 -6.35 -23.51
N GLU A 60 -9.99 -6.37 -22.76
CA GLU A 60 -8.93 -7.38 -22.89
C GLU A 60 -9.47 -8.78 -22.61
N GLY A 61 -10.26 -8.95 -21.54
CA GLY A 61 -10.96 -10.20 -21.20
C GLY A 61 -11.90 -10.66 -22.32
N SER A 62 -12.65 -9.74 -22.91
CA SER A 62 -13.57 -9.98 -24.04
C SER A 62 -12.84 -10.39 -25.32
N ILE A 63 -11.67 -9.81 -25.62
CA ILE A 63 -10.81 -10.22 -26.76
C ILE A 63 -10.33 -11.67 -26.58
N GLY A 64 -9.84 -12.01 -25.38
CA GLY A 64 -9.43 -13.38 -25.07
C GLY A 64 -10.59 -14.37 -25.16
N TYR A 65 -11.77 -13.98 -24.65
CA TYR A 65 -12.95 -14.82 -24.68
C TYR A 65 -13.49 -15.06 -26.09
N ALA A 66 -13.51 -14.05 -26.98
CA ALA A 66 -13.85 -14.22 -28.39
C ALA A 66 -12.91 -15.23 -29.08
N SER A 67 -11.62 -15.19 -28.77
CA SER A 67 -10.66 -16.18 -29.28
C SER A 67 -10.98 -17.60 -28.79
N ALA A 68 -11.41 -17.74 -27.51
CA ALA A 68 -11.81 -19.04 -26.99
C ALA A 68 -13.09 -19.57 -27.64
N LEU A 69 -14.08 -18.71 -27.91
CA LEU A 69 -15.30 -19.08 -28.66
C LEU A 69 -14.99 -19.52 -30.10
N ALA A 70 -14.09 -18.87 -30.79
CA ALA A 70 -13.68 -19.27 -32.14
C ALA A 70 -13.02 -20.66 -32.16
N ARG A 71 -12.15 -20.95 -31.17
CA ARG A 71 -11.51 -22.28 -31.03
C ARG A 71 -12.51 -23.43 -30.81
N THR A 72 -13.68 -23.15 -30.27
CA THR A 72 -14.75 -24.15 -30.08
C THR A 72 -15.70 -24.22 -31.30
N GLY A 73 -15.55 -23.34 -32.30
CA GLY A 73 -16.44 -23.26 -33.47
C GLY A 73 -17.79 -22.60 -33.18
N ILE A 74 -17.99 -21.98 -32.02
CA ILE A 74 -19.23 -21.24 -31.69
C ILE A 74 -19.34 -19.97 -32.52
N ILE A 75 -18.21 -19.31 -32.78
CA ILE A 75 -18.10 -18.24 -33.78
C ILE A 75 -17.05 -18.60 -34.81
N THR A 76 -17.15 -18.03 -36.02
CA THR A 76 -16.13 -18.21 -37.05
C THR A 76 -14.89 -17.35 -36.77
N GLU A 77 -13.80 -17.63 -37.50
CA GLU A 77 -12.59 -16.82 -37.42
C GLU A 77 -12.82 -15.39 -37.96
N GLU A 78 -13.69 -15.23 -38.95
CA GLU A 78 -14.08 -13.92 -39.48
C GLU A 78 -14.86 -13.12 -38.43
N GLU A 79 -15.84 -13.73 -37.75
CA GLU A 79 -16.60 -13.11 -36.67
C GLU A 79 -15.71 -12.73 -35.51
N ARG A 80 -14.76 -13.60 -35.11
CA ARG A 80 -13.75 -13.26 -34.10
C ARG A 80 -12.94 -12.02 -34.49
N ASN A 81 -12.47 -11.98 -35.75
CA ASN A 81 -11.66 -10.85 -36.21
C ASN A 81 -12.47 -9.55 -36.23
N GLU A 82 -13.75 -9.59 -36.54
CA GLU A 82 -14.63 -8.44 -36.49
C GLU A 82 -14.88 -7.98 -35.06
N ILE A 83 -15.15 -8.90 -34.11
CA ILE A 83 -15.28 -8.61 -32.69
C ILE A 83 -13.97 -7.97 -32.15
N HIS A 84 -12.82 -8.54 -32.48
CA HIS A 84 -11.52 -7.99 -32.05
C HIS A 84 -11.31 -6.56 -32.59
N LYS A 85 -11.66 -6.31 -33.87
CA LYS A 85 -11.55 -4.96 -34.44
C LYS A 85 -12.48 -3.97 -33.75
N GLY A 86 -13.72 -4.39 -33.48
CA GLY A 86 -14.70 -3.57 -32.74
C GLY A 86 -14.24 -3.26 -31.33
N LEU A 87 -13.79 -4.27 -30.58
CA LEU A 87 -13.30 -4.10 -29.21
C LEU A 87 -12.05 -3.20 -29.13
N LYS A 88 -11.13 -3.31 -30.09
CA LYS A 88 -9.97 -2.41 -30.17
C LYS A 88 -10.38 -0.95 -30.36
N LYS A 89 -11.41 -0.70 -31.16
CA LYS A 89 -11.95 0.66 -31.33
C LYS A 89 -12.60 1.17 -30.05
N VAL A 90 -13.34 0.33 -29.32
CA VAL A 90 -13.91 0.71 -28.02
C VAL A 90 -12.79 0.99 -27.00
N LEU A 91 -11.71 0.20 -27.01
CA LEU A 91 -10.52 0.42 -26.21
C LEU A 91 -9.89 1.80 -26.46
N GLU A 92 -9.71 2.15 -27.76
CA GLU A 92 -9.18 3.46 -28.16
C GLU A 92 -10.08 4.61 -27.68
N GLU A 93 -11.40 4.43 -27.69
CA GLU A 93 -12.34 5.44 -27.18
C GLU A 93 -12.16 5.67 -25.68
N TRP A 94 -11.96 4.62 -24.87
CA TRP A 94 -11.65 4.76 -23.45
C TRP A 94 -10.28 5.40 -23.19
N GLN A 95 -9.26 4.98 -23.93
CA GLN A 95 -7.90 5.52 -23.77
C GLN A 95 -7.78 7.00 -24.13
N ASN A 96 -8.63 7.48 -25.05
CA ASN A 96 -8.64 8.87 -25.52
C ASN A 96 -9.74 9.72 -24.85
N ASP A 97 -10.41 9.22 -23.81
CA ASP A 97 -11.55 9.88 -23.13
C ASP A 97 -12.69 10.31 -24.08
N THR A 98 -12.89 9.54 -25.15
CA THR A 98 -13.94 9.80 -26.16
C THR A 98 -15.14 8.83 -26.06
N PHE A 99 -15.08 7.87 -25.14
CA PHE A 99 -16.20 6.96 -24.89
C PHE A 99 -17.38 7.72 -24.29
N VAL A 100 -18.59 7.51 -24.88
CA VAL A 100 -19.82 8.16 -24.42
C VAL A 100 -20.72 7.11 -23.76
N ALA A 101 -20.88 7.23 -22.46
CA ALA A 101 -21.88 6.48 -21.71
C ALA A 101 -23.30 6.94 -22.10
N LYS A 102 -24.26 6.00 -22.15
CA LYS A 102 -25.64 6.25 -22.47
C LYS A 102 -26.58 5.82 -21.36
N GLU A 103 -27.77 6.35 -21.38
CA GLU A 103 -28.85 5.89 -20.50
C GLU A 103 -29.07 4.37 -20.70
N GLY A 104 -29.13 3.63 -19.60
CA GLY A 104 -29.22 2.17 -19.60
C GLY A 104 -27.89 1.42 -19.49
N ASP A 105 -26.73 2.11 -19.54
CA ASP A 105 -25.42 1.54 -19.23
C ASP A 105 -25.29 1.40 -17.69
N GLU A 106 -25.72 0.27 -17.13
CA GLU A 106 -25.71 0.06 -15.68
C GLU A 106 -24.31 -0.25 -15.11
N ASP A 107 -23.44 -0.80 -15.96
CA ASP A 107 -22.07 -1.17 -15.62
C ASP A 107 -21.16 -1.07 -16.86
N ILE A 108 -19.85 -1.20 -16.64
CA ILE A 108 -18.85 -1.13 -17.71
C ILE A 108 -19.04 -2.23 -18.76
N HIS A 109 -19.54 -3.37 -18.37
CA HIS A 109 -19.72 -4.51 -19.27
C HIS A 109 -20.87 -4.25 -20.25
N THR A 110 -22.00 -3.73 -19.74
CA THR A 110 -23.14 -3.32 -20.58
C THR A 110 -22.74 -2.21 -21.53
N ALA A 111 -21.98 -1.22 -21.04
CA ALA A 111 -21.49 -0.11 -21.84
C ALA A 111 -20.59 -0.58 -23.00
N ASN A 112 -19.62 -1.44 -22.71
CA ASN A 112 -18.70 -1.99 -23.72
C ASN A 112 -19.40 -2.87 -24.73
N GLU A 113 -20.32 -3.76 -24.30
CA GLU A 113 -21.09 -4.63 -25.19
C GLU A 113 -22.02 -3.83 -26.11
N ARG A 114 -22.74 -2.85 -25.58
CA ARG A 114 -23.55 -1.92 -26.37
C ARG A 114 -22.70 -1.22 -27.41
N ARG A 115 -21.54 -0.65 -26.99
CA ARG A 115 -20.69 0.10 -27.92
C ARG A 115 -20.09 -0.81 -28.97
N LEU A 116 -19.71 -2.03 -28.63
CA LEU A 116 -19.28 -3.03 -29.62
C LEU A 116 -20.35 -3.24 -30.69
N CYS A 117 -21.62 -3.48 -30.28
CA CYS A 117 -22.74 -3.68 -31.21
C CYS A 117 -23.10 -2.43 -32.05
N GLU A 118 -22.66 -1.24 -31.66
CA GLU A 118 -22.77 -0.02 -32.46
C GLU A 118 -21.63 0.14 -33.47
N VAL A 119 -20.47 -0.47 -33.18
CA VAL A 119 -19.25 -0.35 -34.00
C VAL A 119 -19.21 -1.42 -35.09
N ILE A 120 -19.75 -2.63 -34.83
CA ILE A 120 -19.81 -3.75 -35.74
C ILE A 120 -21.26 -4.22 -35.91
N ASP A 121 -21.48 -5.22 -36.77
CA ASP A 121 -22.80 -5.86 -36.90
C ASP A 121 -23.27 -6.38 -35.53
N SER A 122 -24.48 -5.95 -35.11
CA SER A 122 -25.03 -6.29 -33.82
C SER A 122 -25.30 -7.78 -33.61
N ASN A 123 -25.54 -8.54 -34.71
CA ASN A 123 -25.69 -9.99 -34.65
C ASN A 123 -24.36 -10.68 -34.35
N ILE A 124 -23.25 -10.11 -34.81
CA ILE A 124 -21.90 -10.60 -34.52
C ILE A 124 -21.49 -10.18 -33.11
N GLY A 125 -21.69 -8.89 -32.76
CA GLY A 125 -21.37 -8.36 -31.45
C GLY A 125 -22.07 -9.10 -30.32
N GLY A 126 -23.36 -9.42 -30.50
CA GLY A 126 -24.16 -10.16 -29.52
C GLY A 126 -23.71 -11.61 -29.28
N LYS A 127 -22.93 -12.20 -30.17
CA LYS A 127 -22.35 -13.54 -29.97
C LYS A 127 -21.26 -13.57 -28.89
N LEU A 128 -20.63 -12.45 -28.60
CA LEU A 128 -19.55 -12.36 -27.61
C LEU A 128 -19.98 -12.86 -26.20
N HIS A 129 -21.24 -12.67 -25.83
CA HIS A 129 -21.73 -13.07 -24.51
C HIS A 129 -22.05 -14.58 -24.39
N THR A 130 -21.90 -15.36 -25.47
CA THR A 130 -22.29 -16.77 -25.51
C THR A 130 -21.54 -17.60 -24.45
N GLY A 131 -22.28 -18.20 -23.50
CA GLY A 131 -21.73 -19.03 -22.44
C GLY A 131 -20.97 -18.28 -21.33
N ARG A 132 -20.85 -16.96 -21.42
CA ARG A 132 -20.30 -16.11 -20.37
C ARG A 132 -21.40 -15.60 -19.45
N SER A 133 -21.06 -15.36 -18.19
CA SER A 133 -21.92 -14.66 -17.22
C SER A 133 -21.25 -13.34 -16.82
N ARG A 134 -22.06 -12.38 -16.38
CA ARG A 134 -21.56 -11.19 -15.70
C ARG A 134 -20.70 -11.57 -14.48
N ASN A 135 -21.01 -12.71 -13.82
CA ASN A 135 -20.34 -13.14 -12.61
C ASN A 135 -18.85 -13.50 -12.82
N ASP A 136 -18.55 -14.33 -13.82
CA ASP A 136 -17.15 -14.70 -14.14
C ASP A 136 -16.40 -13.58 -14.87
N GLN A 137 -17.11 -12.73 -15.62
CA GLN A 137 -16.56 -11.53 -16.26
C GLN A 137 -16.05 -10.54 -15.22
N VAL A 138 -16.89 -10.09 -14.31
CA VAL A 138 -16.56 -9.16 -13.23
C VAL A 138 -15.41 -9.66 -12.36
N ALA A 139 -15.42 -10.94 -11.99
CA ALA A 139 -14.36 -11.53 -11.19
C ALA A 139 -13.02 -11.53 -11.94
N THR A 140 -13.03 -11.72 -13.25
CA THR A 140 -11.84 -11.68 -14.12
C THR A 140 -11.27 -10.27 -14.19
N ASP A 141 -12.12 -9.29 -14.48
CA ASP A 141 -11.70 -7.90 -14.66
C ASP A 141 -11.14 -7.31 -13.38
N THR A 142 -11.76 -7.61 -12.24
CA THR A 142 -11.25 -7.21 -10.92
C THR A 142 -9.84 -7.75 -10.67
N ARG A 143 -9.59 -9.03 -11.01
CA ARG A 143 -8.26 -9.63 -10.86
C ARG A 143 -7.23 -9.06 -11.83
N MET A 144 -7.61 -8.83 -13.10
CA MET A 144 -6.74 -8.23 -14.11
C MET A 144 -6.34 -6.81 -13.73
N TRP A 145 -7.32 -6.00 -13.30
CA TRP A 145 -7.09 -4.64 -12.84
C TRP A 145 -6.18 -4.63 -11.61
N LEU A 146 -6.53 -5.39 -10.58
CA LEU A 146 -5.78 -5.42 -9.34
C LEU A 146 -4.34 -5.91 -9.53
N ARG A 147 -4.12 -6.90 -10.41
CA ARG A 147 -2.79 -7.39 -10.77
C ARG A 147 -1.89 -6.28 -11.35
N LYS A 148 -2.44 -5.43 -12.23
CA LYS A 148 -1.72 -4.28 -12.81
C LYS A 148 -1.39 -3.25 -11.73
N GLU A 149 -2.37 -2.88 -10.92
CA GLU A 149 -2.19 -1.89 -9.87
C GLU A 149 -1.19 -2.34 -8.79
N LEU A 150 -1.26 -3.59 -8.35
CA LEU A 150 -0.32 -4.14 -7.37
C LEU A 150 1.12 -4.15 -7.89
N THR A 151 1.31 -4.33 -9.19
CA THR A 151 2.64 -4.22 -9.80
C THR A 151 3.18 -2.78 -9.70
N VAL A 152 2.34 -1.78 -9.90
CA VAL A 152 2.70 -0.36 -9.74
C VAL A 152 2.97 -0.04 -8.27
N LEU A 153 2.10 -0.47 -7.35
CA LEU A 153 2.27 -0.26 -5.91
C LEU A 153 3.56 -0.91 -5.39
N ARG A 154 3.89 -2.11 -5.88
CA ARG A 154 5.16 -2.77 -5.54
C ARG A 154 6.36 -1.92 -5.96
N LYS A 155 6.33 -1.32 -7.15
CA LYS A 155 7.38 -0.42 -7.61
C LYS A 155 7.53 0.80 -6.68
N HIS A 156 6.43 1.42 -6.25
CA HIS A 156 6.47 2.54 -5.31
C HIS A 156 7.05 2.13 -3.95
N LEU A 157 6.66 0.96 -3.42
CA LEU A 157 7.20 0.44 -2.16
C LEU A 157 8.72 0.18 -2.26
N ARG A 158 9.17 -0.39 -3.37
CA ARG A 158 10.59 -0.65 -3.63
C ARG A 158 11.39 0.64 -3.75
N THR A 159 10.83 1.67 -4.41
CA THR A 159 11.43 3.01 -4.45
C THR A 159 11.59 3.60 -3.04
N LEU A 160 10.62 3.43 -2.14
CA LEU A 160 10.74 3.87 -0.74
C LEU A 160 11.90 3.14 -0.03
N ILE A 161 12.05 1.83 -0.25
CA ILE A 161 13.15 1.04 0.31
C ILE A 161 14.50 1.51 -0.27
N GLU A 162 14.59 1.76 -1.56
CA GLU A 162 15.81 2.28 -2.22
C GLU A 162 16.24 3.62 -1.64
N VAL A 163 15.29 4.56 -1.49
CA VAL A 163 15.55 5.86 -0.86
C VAL A 163 16.05 5.69 0.57
N ALA A 164 15.50 4.72 1.33
CA ALA A 164 15.99 4.45 2.68
C ALA A 164 17.42 3.93 2.69
N ILE A 165 17.78 3.05 1.76
CA ILE A 165 19.15 2.53 1.64
C ILE A 165 20.12 3.66 1.27
N ASP A 166 19.80 4.48 0.26
CA ASP A 166 20.63 5.60 -0.19
C ASP A 166 20.90 6.59 0.95
N ARG A 167 19.85 6.92 1.72
CA ARG A 167 19.96 7.79 2.88
C ARG A 167 20.78 7.15 4.00
N ALA A 168 20.58 5.86 4.27
CA ALA A 168 21.31 5.15 5.31
C ALA A 168 22.81 5.07 5.01
N GLU A 169 23.19 4.83 3.75
CA GLU A 169 24.61 4.83 3.33
C GLU A 169 25.25 6.22 3.43
N LYS A 170 24.54 7.24 2.97
CA LYS A 170 25.01 8.62 2.98
C LYS A 170 25.19 9.19 4.38
N GLU A 171 24.27 8.87 5.29
CA GLU A 171 24.15 9.45 6.63
C GLU A 171 24.72 8.54 7.73
N VAL A 172 25.53 7.52 7.35
CA VAL A 172 25.98 6.44 8.25
C VAL A 172 26.77 6.93 9.46
N ASP A 173 27.43 8.08 9.35
CA ASP A 173 28.31 8.59 10.41
C ASP A 173 27.58 9.42 11.48
N HIS A 174 26.27 9.66 11.32
CA HIS A 174 25.50 10.44 12.29
C HIS A 174 24.98 9.54 13.43
N VAL A 175 25.42 9.83 14.67
CA VAL A 175 24.93 9.21 15.89
C VAL A 175 23.85 10.07 16.53
N MET A 176 22.88 9.42 17.17
CA MET A 176 21.77 10.04 17.86
C MET A 176 21.30 9.20 19.06
N PRO A 177 20.49 9.74 19.98
CA PRO A 177 19.84 8.92 20.98
C PRO A 177 18.90 7.91 20.34
N GLY A 178 19.02 6.64 20.72
CA GLY A 178 17.97 5.64 20.57
C GLY A 178 17.02 5.69 21.77
N PHE A 179 15.73 5.45 21.50
CA PHE A 179 14.68 5.58 22.51
C PHE A 179 13.95 4.26 22.74
N THR A 180 13.68 3.97 24.01
CA THR A 180 12.66 3.01 24.44
C THR A 180 11.71 3.72 25.41
N HIS A 181 10.41 3.49 25.33
CA HIS A 181 9.41 4.21 26.14
C HIS A 181 9.49 5.74 26.02
N LEU A 182 9.98 6.25 24.87
CA LEU A 182 10.33 7.66 24.66
C LEU A 182 11.37 8.22 25.65
N GLN A 183 12.12 7.35 26.32
CA GLN A 183 13.26 7.71 27.15
C GLN A 183 14.55 7.43 26.39
N SER A 184 15.55 8.32 26.51
CA SER A 184 16.88 8.12 25.95
C SER A 184 17.49 6.83 26.54
N ALA A 185 17.91 5.92 25.67
CA ALA A 185 18.35 4.60 26.06
C ALA A 185 19.82 4.36 25.71
N GLN A 186 20.13 4.14 24.45
CA GLN A 186 21.49 3.85 23.97
C GLN A 186 21.82 4.68 22.74
N THR A 187 23.11 4.89 22.50
CA THR A 187 23.57 5.53 21.26
C THR A 187 23.31 4.64 20.07
N VAL A 188 22.67 5.18 19.03
CA VAL A 188 22.45 4.50 17.75
C VAL A 188 22.87 5.40 16.59
N ARG A 189 23.13 4.82 15.44
CA ARG A 189 23.25 5.59 14.19
C ARG A 189 21.87 5.90 13.63
N PHE A 190 21.70 7.10 13.08
CA PHE A 190 20.49 7.47 12.34
C PHE A 190 20.14 6.41 11.29
N SER A 191 21.16 5.93 10.57
CA SER A 191 20.98 4.92 9.53
C SER A 191 20.48 3.59 10.07
N HIS A 192 20.89 3.19 11.28
CA HIS A 192 20.37 2.01 11.94
C HIS A 192 18.88 2.13 12.27
N TRP A 193 18.47 3.28 12.82
CA TRP A 193 17.06 3.59 13.03
C TRP A 193 16.26 3.54 11.71
N LEU A 194 16.77 4.17 10.64
CA LEU A 194 16.11 4.18 9.34
C LEU A 194 15.96 2.77 8.74
N LEU A 195 16.99 1.94 8.83
CA LEU A 195 16.96 0.57 8.33
C LEU A 195 16.01 -0.33 9.13
N SER A 196 15.67 -0.01 10.36
CA SER A 196 14.64 -0.72 11.11
C SER A 196 13.25 -0.60 10.46
N HIS A 197 12.95 0.55 9.88
CA HIS A 197 11.75 0.78 9.08
C HIS A 197 11.85 0.13 7.69
N ALA A 198 12.99 0.24 7.03
CA ALA A 198 13.22 -0.42 5.74
C ALA A 198 13.07 -1.95 5.84
N ALA A 199 13.49 -2.56 6.94
CA ALA A 199 13.25 -3.98 7.19
C ALA A 199 11.75 -4.34 7.33
N ALA A 200 10.93 -3.44 7.86
CA ALA A 200 9.47 -3.63 7.88
C ALA A 200 8.90 -3.54 6.46
N TRP A 201 9.31 -2.56 5.66
CA TRP A 201 8.87 -2.38 4.27
C TRP A 201 9.34 -3.53 3.36
N GLN A 202 10.53 -4.09 3.61
CA GLN A 202 10.97 -5.32 2.93
C GLN A 202 10.00 -6.49 3.18
N ARG A 203 9.55 -6.68 4.42
CA ARG A 203 8.54 -7.70 4.73
C ARG A 203 7.21 -7.42 4.06
N ASP A 204 6.87 -6.16 3.81
CA ASP A 204 5.67 -5.78 3.06
C ASP A 204 5.81 -6.09 1.57
N ASP A 205 6.99 -5.89 0.97
CA ASP A 205 7.27 -6.33 -0.42
C ASP A 205 7.19 -7.86 -0.55
N MET A 206 7.71 -8.61 0.44
CA MET A 206 7.57 -10.08 0.47
C MET A 206 6.10 -10.51 0.54
N ARG A 207 5.29 -9.90 1.41
CA ARG A 207 3.84 -10.20 1.50
C ARG A 207 3.12 -9.94 0.17
N LEU A 208 3.45 -8.83 -0.48
CA LEU A 208 2.84 -8.51 -1.79
C LEU A 208 3.24 -9.53 -2.85
N LYS A 209 4.51 -9.96 -2.88
CA LYS A 209 4.98 -11.02 -3.77
C LYS A 209 4.22 -12.33 -3.54
N ASP A 210 3.98 -12.70 -2.27
CA ASP A 210 3.25 -13.92 -1.91
C ASP A 210 1.75 -13.83 -2.23
N LEU A 211 1.18 -12.63 -2.28
CA LEU A 211 -0.21 -12.40 -2.66
C LEU A 211 -0.43 -12.55 -4.18
N MET A 212 0.50 -12.10 -5.00
CA MET A 212 0.35 -12.02 -6.46
C MET A 212 -0.14 -13.32 -7.13
N PRO A 213 0.33 -14.53 -6.80
CA PRO A 213 -0.17 -15.77 -7.40
C PRO A 213 -1.66 -16.02 -7.13
N ARG A 214 -2.21 -15.57 -5.98
CA ARG A 214 -3.63 -15.71 -5.65
C ARG A 214 -4.49 -14.70 -6.42
N VAL A 215 -4.00 -13.50 -6.64
CA VAL A 215 -4.62 -12.52 -7.55
C VAL A 215 -4.59 -13.04 -8.99
N ASN A 216 -3.46 -13.62 -9.40
CA ASN A 216 -3.20 -14.07 -10.78
C ASN A 216 -3.78 -15.46 -11.08
N THR A 217 -5.04 -15.69 -10.66
CA THR A 217 -5.80 -16.94 -10.88
C THR A 217 -7.09 -16.62 -11.63
N MET A 218 -7.30 -17.23 -12.82
CA MET A 218 -8.36 -16.87 -13.76
C MET A 218 -9.71 -17.49 -13.45
N PRO A 219 -10.79 -16.71 -13.25
CA PRO A 219 -12.16 -17.21 -13.09
C PRO A 219 -12.92 -17.38 -14.42
N LEU A 220 -12.53 -16.71 -15.51
CA LEU A 220 -13.28 -16.67 -16.77
C LEU A 220 -13.53 -18.08 -17.34
N GLY A 221 -14.71 -18.30 -17.88
CA GLY A 221 -15.20 -19.61 -18.31
C GLY A 221 -15.86 -20.41 -17.20
N SER A 222 -16.09 -19.80 -16.01
CA SER A 222 -16.90 -20.40 -14.94
C SER A 222 -18.41 -20.23 -15.17
N GLY A 223 -18.81 -19.37 -16.12
CA GLY A 223 -20.19 -19.00 -16.32
C GLY A 223 -20.80 -18.34 -15.08
N ALA A 224 -22.10 -18.51 -14.88
CA ALA A 224 -22.76 -17.95 -13.70
C ALA A 224 -22.31 -18.63 -12.39
N LEU A 225 -22.09 -19.96 -12.42
CA LEU A 225 -21.65 -20.79 -11.28
C LEU A 225 -21.31 -22.24 -11.66
N ALA A 226 -21.88 -22.77 -12.76
CA ALA A 226 -21.85 -24.21 -13.06
C ALA A 226 -20.79 -24.59 -14.13
N GLY A 227 -20.03 -23.63 -14.62
CA GLY A 227 -19.07 -23.81 -15.71
C GLY A 227 -19.64 -23.42 -17.08
N ASN A 228 -18.79 -23.49 -18.11
CA ASN A 228 -19.15 -23.15 -19.48
C ASN A 228 -19.54 -24.43 -20.26
N PRO A 229 -20.71 -24.46 -20.96
CA PRO A 229 -21.18 -25.65 -21.63
C PRO A 229 -20.58 -25.88 -23.04
N PHE A 230 -19.79 -24.93 -23.56
CA PHE A 230 -19.29 -24.94 -24.96
C PHE A 230 -17.88 -25.50 -25.10
N GLY A 231 -17.31 -26.11 -24.06
CA GLY A 231 -15.99 -26.76 -24.12
C GLY A 231 -14.81 -25.81 -24.28
N ILE A 232 -14.92 -24.59 -23.75
CA ILE A 232 -13.83 -23.63 -23.77
C ILE A 232 -12.61 -24.19 -23.03
N ASP A 233 -11.44 -24.17 -23.69
CA ASP A 233 -10.16 -24.46 -23.05
C ASP A 233 -9.74 -23.29 -22.15
N ARG A 234 -10.00 -23.43 -20.85
CA ARG A 234 -9.66 -22.42 -19.85
C ARG A 234 -8.16 -22.26 -19.62
N GLN A 235 -7.34 -23.30 -19.93
CA GLN A 235 -5.88 -23.19 -19.80
C GLN A 235 -5.30 -22.29 -20.91
N LEU A 236 -5.78 -22.44 -22.15
CA LEU A 236 -5.41 -21.55 -23.25
C LEU A 236 -5.93 -20.13 -23.00
N LEU A 237 -7.15 -19.99 -22.53
CA LEU A 237 -7.72 -18.68 -22.20
C LEU A 237 -6.92 -17.97 -21.08
N ALA A 238 -6.49 -18.70 -20.05
CA ALA A 238 -5.63 -18.17 -19.00
C ALA A 238 -4.30 -17.66 -19.57
N LYS A 239 -3.70 -18.42 -20.48
CA LYS A 239 -2.47 -18.01 -21.17
C LYS A 239 -2.67 -16.76 -22.02
N ASP A 240 -3.78 -16.65 -22.76
CA ASP A 240 -4.10 -15.46 -23.58
C ASP A 240 -4.25 -14.21 -22.73
N LEU A 241 -4.76 -14.34 -21.48
CA LEU A 241 -4.96 -13.26 -20.54
C LEU A 241 -3.82 -13.08 -19.51
N ASN A 242 -2.69 -13.80 -19.73
CA ASN A 242 -1.53 -13.77 -18.84
C ASN A 242 -1.82 -14.14 -17.39
N PHE A 243 -2.79 -15.04 -17.14
CA PHE A 243 -3.00 -15.63 -15.83
C PHE A 243 -2.08 -16.83 -15.62
N GLU A 244 -1.59 -16.97 -14.39
CA GLU A 244 -0.68 -18.06 -14.01
C GLU A 244 -1.39 -19.40 -13.90
N ARG A 245 -2.66 -19.39 -13.48
CA ARG A 245 -3.48 -20.59 -13.27
C ARG A 245 -4.97 -20.32 -13.45
N VAL A 246 -5.77 -21.37 -13.41
CA VAL A 246 -7.23 -21.33 -13.53
C VAL A 246 -7.85 -21.63 -12.17
N CYS A 247 -8.93 -20.93 -11.79
CA CYS A 247 -9.70 -21.26 -10.59
C CYS A 247 -10.23 -22.70 -10.66
N PRO A 248 -10.03 -23.53 -9.62
CA PRO A 248 -10.31 -24.96 -9.68
C PRO A 248 -11.80 -25.32 -9.60
N ASN A 249 -12.64 -24.42 -9.09
CA ASN A 249 -14.09 -24.62 -8.94
C ASN A 249 -14.84 -23.38 -9.43
N SER A 250 -15.86 -23.57 -10.26
CA SER A 250 -16.61 -22.48 -10.90
C SER A 250 -17.52 -21.71 -9.95
N MET A 251 -18.03 -22.34 -8.90
CA MET A 251 -18.85 -21.66 -7.88
C MET A 251 -17.98 -20.76 -7.02
N ASP A 252 -16.82 -21.26 -6.60
CA ASP A 252 -15.82 -20.50 -5.86
C ASP A 252 -15.27 -19.33 -6.72
N ALA A 253 -14.95 -19.58 -7.98
CA ALA A 253 -14.37 -18.61 -8.89
C ALA A 253 -15.19 -17.30 -9.02
N VAL A 254 -16.52 -17.40 -8.97
CA VAL A 254 -17.42 -16.24 -9.10
C VAL A 254 -17.72 -15.58 -7.75
N SER A 255 -17.43 -16.23 -6.63
CA SER A 255 -17.70 -15.71 -5.28
C SER A 255 -16.45 -15.24 -4.54
N ASP A 256 -15.28 -15.79 -4.86
CA ASP A 256 -14.02 -15.47 -4.17
C ASP A 256 -13.68 -13.96 -4.26
N ARG A 257 -13.45 -13.38 -3.09
CA ARG A 257 -12.94 -12.03 -2.90
C ARG A 257 -11.79 -12.00 -1.89
N ASP A 258 -11.22 -13.16 -1.54
CA ASP A 258 -10.11 -13.26 -0.58
C ASP A 258 -8.92 -12.47 -1.08
N PHE A 259 -8.64 -12.49 -2.37
CA PHE A 259 -7.55 -11.72 -2.98
C PHE A 259 -7.71 -10.19 -2.80
N VAL A 260 -8.94 -9.68 -2.72
CA VAL A 260 -9.21 -8.27 -2.40
C VAL A 260 -8.96 -8.02 -0.91
N ILE A 261 -9.48 -8.90 -0.03
CA ILE A 261 -9.24 -8.82 1.43
C ILE A 261 -7.73 -8.85 1.72
N GLU A 262 -6.99 -9.79 1.13
CA GLU A 262 -5.55 -9.91 1.32
C GLU A 262 -4.81 -8.66 0.83
N THR A 263 -5.25 -8.05 -0.28
CA THR A 263 -4.71 -6.77 -0.77
C THR A 263 -4.94 -5.65 0.24
N MET A 264 -6.16 -5.52 0.76
CA MET A 264 -6.51 -4.49 1.74
C MET A 264 -5.84 -4.74 3.09
N PHE A 265 -5.62 -6.00 3.47
CA PHE A 265 -4.83 -6.37 4.65
C PHE A 265 -3.36 -5.98 4.47
N TRP A 266 -2.75 -6.32 3.32
CA TRP A 266 -1.41 -5.90 2.97
C TRP A 266 -1.27 -4.37 3.04
N ALA A 267 -2.20 -3.64 2.45
CA ALA A 267 -2.23 -2.18 2.49
C ALA A 267 -2.31 -1.65 3.94
N SER A 268 -3.16 -2.26 4.78
CA SER A 268 -3.30 -1.90 6.18
C SER A 268 -2.00 -2.12 6.97
N MET A 269 -1.30 -3.24 6.72
CA MET A 269 -0.01 -3.54 7.35
C MET A 269 1.08 -2.55 6.90
N THR A 270 1.18 -2.28 5.62
CA THR A 270 2.17 -1.34 5.06
C THR A 270 1.95 0.08 5.59
N LEU A 271 0.69 0.55 5.58
CA LEU A 271 0.37 1.87 6.14
C LEU A 271 0.59 1.95 7.64
N MET A 272 0.39 0.87 8.40
CA MET A 272 0.73 0.82 9.83
C MET A 272 2.25 1.01 10.03
N HIS A 273 3.09 0.38 9.20
CA HIS A 273 4.54 0.57 9.26
C HIS A 273 4.94 2.00 8.89
N ILE A 274 4.33 2.58 7.84
CA ILE A 274 4.52 3.98 7.46
C ILE A 274 4.04 4.92 8.57
N SER A 275 2.91 4.62 9.23
CA SER A 275 2.38 5.40 10.35
C SER A 275 3.37 5.47 11.52
N ARG A 276 4.00 4.34 11.88
CA ARG A 276 5.00 4.29 12.96
C ARG A 276 6.25 5.10 12.61
N TRP A 277 6.74 4.97 11.39
CA TRP A 277 7.83 5.79 10.87
C TRP A 277 7.48 7.29 10.88
N SER A 278 6.26 7.62 10.47
CA SER A 278 5.77 9.00 10.49
C SER A 278 5.70 9.56 11.91
N GLU A 279 5.27 8.77 12.88
CA GLU A 279 5.20 9.17 14.29
C GLU A 279 6.57 9.54 14.84
N ASP A 280 7.59 8.68 14.61
CA ASP A 280 8.96 8.97 15.03
C ASP A 280 9.45 10.28 14.40
N LEU A 281 9.21 10.52 13.10
CA LEU A 281 9.62 11.73 12.41
C LEU A 281 8.88 12.97 12.91
N ILE A 282 7.59 12.87 13.25
CA ILE A 282 6.83 13.98 13.84
C ILE A 282 7.48 14.39 15.17
N VAL A 283 7.81 13.42 16.04
CA VAL A 283 8.50 13.66 17.30
C VAL A 283 9.87 14.28 17.04
N TYR A 284 10.70 13.66 16.20
CA TYR A 284 12.08 14.09 15.95
C TYR A 284 12.20 15.43 15.21
N SER A 285 11.18 15.84 14.46
CA SER A 285 11.11 17.13 13.78
C SER A 285 10.51 18.24 14.65
N SER A 286 9.94 17.93 15.82
CA SER A 286 9.41 18.94 16.74
C SER A 286 10.51 19.87 17.24
N GLN A 287 10.13 21.10 17.66
CA GLN A 287 11.10 22.08 18.15
C GLN A 287 11.90 21.58 19.37
N GLN A 288 11.28 20.73 20.19
CA GLN A 288 11.91 20.16 21.40
C GLN A 288 13.02 19.17 21.02
N PHE A 289 12.78 18.33 20.04
CA PHE A 289 13.77 17.37 19.56
C PHE A 289 14.71 18.01 18.54
N GLY A 290 14.19 18.62 17.48
CA GLY A 290 14.94 19.37 16.47
C GLY A 290 16.04 18.59 15.73
N MET A 291 15.98 17.25 15.76
CA MET A 291 17.01 16.38 15.18
C MET A 291 16.91 16.31 13.65
N MET A 292 15.75 16.62 13.12
CA MET A 292 15.51 16.63 11.67
C MET A 292 14.44 17.67 11.30
N GLN A 293 14.37 18.03 10.01
CA GLN A 293 13.42 18.99 9.49
C GLN A 293 12.85 18.50 8.16
N MET A 294 11.52 18.53 8.04
CA MET A 294 10.86 18.26 6.78
C MET A 294 11.14 19.37 5.77
N SER A 295 11.26 19.03 4.49
CA SER A 295 11.39 20.02 3.43
C SER A 295 10.12 20.83 3.26
N ASP A 296 10.23 22.02 2.66
CA ASP A 296 9.08 22.89 2.38
C ASP A 296 8.06 22.23 1.45
N ALA A 297 8.51 21.34 0.56
CA ALA A 297 7.66 20.61 -0.37
C ALA A 297 6.69 19.63 0.33
N TYR A 298 6.99 19.21 1.56
CA TYR A 298 6.21 18.24 2.35
C TYR A 298 5.79 18.80 3.71
N SER A 299 5.71 20.11 3.84
CA SER A 299 5.31 20.83 5.05
C SER A 299 4.32 21.91 4.70
N THR A 300 3.53 22.34 5.68
CA THR A 300 2.71 23.55 5.55
C THR A 300 3.08 24.58 6.59
N GLY A 301 2.70 25.84 6.33
CA GLY A 301 2.88 26.94 7.27
C GLY A 301 1.62 27.21 8.09
N SER A 302 1.73 28.16 9.02
CA SER A 302 0.59 28.69 9.74
C SER A 302 0.19 30.06 9.17
N SER A 303 -1.10 30.28 8.94
CA SER A 303 -1.62 31.59 8.52
C SER A 303 -1.49 32.69 9.59
N LEU A 304 -1.29 32.28 10.86
CA LEU A 304 -1.16 33.16 12.01
C LEU A 304 0.28 33.28 12.52
N MET A 305 1.05 32.19 12.46
CA MET A 305 2.39 32.09 13.05
C MET A 305 3.44 31.89 11.95
N PRO A 306 4.12 32.95 11.46
CA PRO A 306 4.99 32.87 10.27
C PRO A 306 6.17 31.90 10.38
N GLN A 307 6.63 31.64 11.61
CA GLN A 307 7.76 30.74 11.89
C GLN A 307 7.38 29.25 11.94
N LYS A 308 6.06 28.93 11.97
CA LYS A 308 5.57 27.56 12.21
C LYS A 308 5.58 26.74 10.92
N LYS A 309 6.28 25.62 10.95
CA LYS A 309 6.24 24.57 9.93
C LYS A 309 5.59 23.33 10.52
N ASN A 310 4.58 22.81 9.84
CA ASN A 310 3.84 21.64 10.27
C ASN A 310 4.24 20.43 9.42
N PRO A 311 4.40 19.24 9.99
CA PRO A 311 4.72 18.01 9.27
C PRO A 311 3.45 17.35 8.71
N ASP A 312 2.58 18.12 8.02
CA ASP A 312 1.25 17.66 7.59
C ASP A 312 1.29 16.39 6.75
N ALA A 313 2.31 16.22 5.91
CA ALA A 313 2.48 15.00 5.13
C ALA A 313 2.57 13.76 6.04
N LEU A 314 3.37 13.84 7.11
CA LEU A 314 3.53 12.75 8.07
C LEU A 314 2.25 12.49 8.88
N GLU A 315 1.55 13.56 9.28
CA GLU A 315 0.28 13.46 10.01
C GLU A 315 -0.81 12.81 9.14
N LEU A 316 -0.88 13.17 7.87
CA LEU A 316 -1.81 12.56 6.91
C LEU A 316 -1.46 11.08 6.64
N LEU A 317 -0.18 10.72 6.49
CA LEU A 317 0.24 9.32 6.39
C LEU A 317 -0.22 8.51 7.61
N ARG A 318 -0.04 9.05 8.81
CA ARG A 318 -0.52 8.45 10.07
C ARG A 318 -2.04 8.32 10.10
N GLY A 319 -2.78 9.35 9.71
CA GLY A 319 -4.25 9.35 9.68
C GLY A 319 -4.84 8.37 8.66
N LYS A 320 -4.26 8.30 7.45
CA LYS A 320 -4.71 7.39 6.38
C LYS A 320 -4.56 5.91 6.76
N ALA A 321 -3.59 5.55 7.59
CA ALA A 321 -3.45 4.19 8.12
C ALA A 321 -4.69 3.75 8.92
N GLY A 322 -5.22 4.63 9.78
CA GLY A 322 -6.44 4.35 10.54
C GLY A 322 -7.67 4.17 9.65
N ARG A 323 -7.82 5.04 8.64
CA ARG A 323 -8.91 4.94 7.65
C ARG A 323 -8.85 3.62 6.88
N GLN A 324 -7.67 3.20 6.43
CA GLN A 324 -7.48 1.95 5.69
C GLN A 324 -7.89 0.71 6.51
N ILE A 325 -7.60 0.67 7.80
CA ILE A 325 -8.05 -0.41 8.71
C ILE A 325 -9.59 -0.45 8.75
N GLY A 326 -10.24 0.71 8.81
CA GLY A 326 -11.70 0.81 8.74
C GLY A 326 -12.28 0.27 7.43
N THR A 327 -11.65 0.60 6.29
CA THR A 327 -12.07 0.14 4.96
C THR A 327 -11.95 -1.39 4.83
N LEU A 328 -10.85 -2.00 5.29
CA LEU A 328 -10.71 -3.46 5.37
C LEU A 328 -11.79 -4.10 6.24
N THR A 329 -12.07 -3.52 7.41
CA THR A 329 -13.10 -4.02 8.31
C THR A 329 -14.49 -3.97 7.65
N GLY A 330 -14.79 -2.89 6.92
CA GLY A 330 -16.02 -2.75 6.13
C GLY A 330 -16.20 -3.89 5.12
N LEU A 331 -15.16 -4.20 4.33
CA LEU A 331 -15.22 -5.31 3.37
C LEU A 331 -15.44 -6.67 4.04
N LEU A 332 -14.76 -6.95 5.14
CA LEU A 332 -14.97 -8.18 5.92
C LEU A 332 -16.41 -8.29 6.42
N CYS A 333 -17.01 -7.17 6.86
CA CYS A 333 -18.40 -7.13 7.28
C CYS A 333 -19.39 -7.38 6.13
N ILE A 334 -19.10 -6.90 4.92
CA ILE A 334 -19.91 -7.16 3.72
C ILE A 334 -19.89 -8.66 3.41
N LEU A 335 -18.72 -9.27 3.35
CA LEU A 335 -18.54 -10.63 2.82
C LEU A 335 -18.92 -11.74 3.81
N LYS A 336 -18.80 -11.53 5.12
CA LYS A 336 -19.00 -12.57 6.17
C LYS A 336 -20.31 -13.30 6.15
N GLY A 337 -21.34 -12.73 5.56
CA GLY A 337 -22.72 -13.28 5.60
C GLY A 337 -23.35 -13.51 4.23
N THR A 338 -22.58 -13.32 3.14
CA THR A 338 -23.08 -13.58 1.79
C THR A 338 -23.21 -15.09 1.54
N PRO A 339 -24.29 -15.55 0.90
CA PRO A 339 -24.41 -16.93 0.45
C PRO A 339 -23.33 -17.31 -0.58
N THR A 340 -23.17 -18.60 -0.81
CA THR A 340 -22.26 -19.13 -1.84
C THR A 340 -22.62 -18.57 -3.22
N THR A 341 -21.64 -18.46 -4.11
CA THR A 341 -21.68 -17.88 -5.45
C THR A 341 -21.75 -16.35 -5.45
N TYR A 342 -22.18 -15.73 -6.55
CA TYR A 342 -22.22 -14.29 -6.68
C TYR A 342 -23.45 -13.68 -5.98
N ASN A 343 -23.21 -12.57 -5.28
CA ASN A 343 -24.24 -11.72 -4.70
C ASN A 343 -23.94 -10.27 -5.02
N LYS A 344 -24.97 -9.43 -5.19
CA LYS A 344 -24.80 -8.00 -5.54
C LYS A 344 -24.05 -7.21 -4.47
N ASP A 345 -24.03 -7.70 -3.23
CA ASP A 345 -23.23 -7.19 -2.10
C ASP A 345 -21.76 -6.96 -2.46
N PHE A 346 -21.20 -7.78 -3.34
CA PHE A 346 -19.79 -7.68 -3.76
C PHE A 346 -19.46 -6.36 -4.47
N GLN A 347 -20.45 -5.71 -5.07
CA GLN A 347 -20.29 -4.39 -5.68
C GLN A 347 -19.86 -3.32 -4.67
N GLU A 348 -20.36 -3.39 -3.43
CA GLU A 348 -19.99 -2.47 -2.35
C GLU A 348 -18.50 -2.57 -1.96
N GLY A 349 -17.87 -3.69 -2.24
CA GLY A 349 -16.43 -3.88 -1.98
C GLY A 349 -15.50 -3.10 -2.93
N TRP A 350 -15.96 -2.75 -4.12
CA TRP A 350 -15.11 -2.09 -5.12
C TRP A 350 -14.69 -0.68 -4.73
N LEU A 351 -15.59 0.11 -4.17
CA LEU A 351 -15.26 1.47 -3.72
C LEU A 351 -14.10 1.44 -2.72
N GLY A 352 -14.16 0.52 -1.75
CA GLY A 352 -13.09 0.34 -0.77
C GLY A 352 -11.79 -0.16 -1.40
N MET A 353 -11.86 -1.05 -2.38
CA MET A 353 -10.71 -1.55 -3.12
C MET A 353 -10.02 -0.43 -3.93
N PHE A 354 -10.78 0.33 -4.70
CA PHE A 354 -10.27 1.44 -5.49
C PHE A 354 -9.63 2.51 -4.59
N GLU A 355 -10.30 2.89 -3.51
CA GLU A 355 -9.79 3.85 -2.53
C GLU A 355 -8.49 3.35 -1.87
N THR A 356 -8.40 2.04 -1.58
CA THR A 356 -7.19 1.42 -1.04
C THR A 356 -6.01 1.58 -1.99
N VAL A 357 -6.18 1.27 -3.27
CA VAL A 357 -5.12 1.38 -4.27
C VAL A 357 -4.65 2.83 -4.43
N ASP A 358 -5.58 3.77 -4.58
CA ASP A 358 -5.27 5.20 -4.71
C ASP A 358 -4.52 5.72 -3.46
N THR A 359 -5.04 5.39 -2.28
CA THR A 359 -4.41 5.78 -1.00
C THR A 359 -3.00 5.20 -0.86
N MET A 360 -2.80 3.94 -1.24
CA MET A 360 -1.48 3.30 -1.19
C MET A 360 -0.50 3.95 -2.16
N SER A 361 -0.92 4.21 -3.38
CA SER A 361 -0.09 4.88 -4.40
C SER A 361 0.41 6.23 -3.89
N ASP A 362 -0.50 7.07 -3.39
CA ASP A 362 -0.14 8.39 -2.86
C ASP A 362 0.78 8.27 -1.64
N CYS A 363 0.42 7.42 -0.67
CA CYS A 363 1.17 7.31 0.58
C CYS A 363 2.60 6.83 0.38
N LEU A 364 2.83 5.85 -0.50
CA LEU A 364 4.16 5.34 -0.79
C LEU A 364 5.04 6.40 -1.46
N GLN A 365 4.50 7.14 -2.41
CA GLN A 365 5.21 8.22 -3.11
C GLN A 365 5.51 9.40 -2.19
N ILE A 366 4.53 9.82 -1.37
CA ILE A 366 4.72 10.88 -0.37
C ILE A 366 5.75 10.47 0.68
N ALA A 367 5.70 9.23 1.19
CA ALA A 367 6.69 8.74 2.15
C ALA A 367 8.11 8.74 1.55
N ALA A 368 8.28 8.28 0.31
CA ALA A 368 9.56 8.33 -0.40
C ALA A 368 10.07 9.76 -0.59
N GLY A 369 9.20 10.69 -0.99
CA GLY A 369 9.54 12.10 -1.16
C GLY A 369 9.91 12.80 0.16
N CYS A 370 9.16 12.53 1.22
CA CYS A 370 9.49 13.01 2.57
C CYS A 370 10.88 12.53 3.00
N LEU A 371 11.14 11.23 2.87
CA LEU A 371 12.42 10.64 3.24
C LEU A 371 13.57 11.16 2.39
N ALA A 372 13.40 11.28 1.08
CA ALA A 372 14.43 11.76 0.17
C ALA A 372 14.86 13.20 0.46
N THR A 373 13.93 14.05 0.91
CA THR A 373 14.13 15.50 0.99
C THR A 373 14.28 16.07 2.41
N MET A 374 13.96 15.30 3.45
CA MET A 374 14.15 15.74 4.83
C MET A 374 15.62 16.05 5.12
N LYS A 375 15.87 17.05 5.97
CA LYS A 375 17.20 17.47 6.39
C LYS A 375 17.47 16.99 7.80
N LEU A 376 18.62 16.39 8.02
CA LEU A 376 19.13 16.07 9.35
C LEU A 376 19.75 17.30 9.99
N ASN A 377 19.75 17.33 11.32
CA ASN A 377 20.50 18.26 12.13
C ASN A 377 21.51 17.49 12.99
N PRO A 378 22.70 17.15 12.44
CA PRO A 378 23.70 16.33 13.13
C PRO A 378 24.16 16.94 14.46
N GLU A 379 24.26 18.26 14.52
CA GLU A 379 24.67 18.96 15.76
C GLU A 379 23.62 18.76 16.85
N LYS A 380 22.33 18.85 16.50
CA LYS A 380 21.26 18.61 17.48
C LYS A 380 21.18 17.13 17.87
N MET A 381 21.36 16.20 16.92
CA MET A 381 21.44 14.77 17.21
C MET A 381 22.54 14.50 18.23
N LYS A 382 23.75 15.02 18.00
CA LYS A 382 24.89 14.85 18.88
C LYS A 382 24.69 15.52 20.24
N SER A 383 24.18 16.74 20.28
CA SER A 383 23.92 17.47 21.54
C SER A 383 22.75 16.93 22.37
N SER A 384 21.95 16.04 21.79
CA SER A 384 20.85 15.33 22.49
C SER A 384 21.32 14.03 23.17
N LEU A 385 22.57 13.60 22.94
CA LEU A 385 23.17 12.49 23.65
C LEU A 385 23.52 12.93 25.08
N VAL A 386 23.20 12.11 26.06
CA VAL A 386 23.46 12.38 27.48
C VAL A 386 24.36 11.28 28.05
N ALA A 387 25.25 11.64 28.98
CA ALA A 387 26.26 10.74 29.53
C ALA A 387 25.68 9.50 30.19
N GLU A 388 24.48 9.59 30.75
CA GLU A 388 23.77 8.49 31.39
C GLU A 388 23.43 7.34 30.41
N MET A 389 23.39 7.62 29.11
CA MET A 389 23.22 6.58 28.07
C MET A 389 24.41 5.62 28.01
N LEU A 390 25.59 6.04 28.52
CA LEU A 390 26.81 5.24 28.59
C LEU A 390 26.92 4.41 29.89
N ALA A 391 25.90 4.45 30.76
CA ALA A 391 25.88 3.64 31.99
C ALA A 391 25.97 2.12 31.70
N THR A 392 25.39 1.66 30.59
CA THR A 392 25.53 0.27 30.15
C THR A 392 26.98 -0.04 29.72
N ASP A 393 27.64 0.90 29.03
CA ASP A 393 29.05 0.75 28.62
C ASP A 393 29.97 0.68 29.82
N LEU A 394 29.65 1.41 30.91
CA LEU A 394 30.36 1.32 32.17
C LEU A 394 30.21 -0.07 32.83
N ALA A 395 29.04 -0.67 32.82
CA ALA A 395 28.82 -2.03 33.29
C ALA A 395 29.56 -3.05 32.40
N GLU A 396 29.52 -2.90 31.07
CA GLU A 396 30.19 -3.77 30.11
C GLU A 396 31.73 -3.69 30.23
N TYR A 397 32.27 -2.53 30.58
CA TYR A 397 33.72 -2.36 30.86
C TYR A 397 34.13 -3.31 32.02
N LEU A 398 33.40 -3.36 33.09
CA LEU A 398 33.70 -4.25 34.21
C LEU A 398 33.48 -5.74 33.87
N VAL A 399 32.51 -6.05 33.01
CA VAL A 399 32.34 -7.41 32.50
C VAL A 399 33.56 -7.86 31.73
N ARG A 400 34.17 -7.01 30.88
CA ARG A 400 35.39 -7.30 30.18
C ARG A 400 36.60 -7.52 31.13
N LYS A 401 36.52 -6.95 32.36
CA LYS A 401 37.47 -7.22 33.47
C LYS A 401 37.13 -8.45 34.29
N GLY A 402 36.16 -9.27 33.83
CA GLY A 402 35.85 -10.58 34.42
C GLY A 402 34.76 -10.58 35.50
N MET A 403 34.05 -9.48 35.67
CA MET A 403 32.97 -9.40 36.66
C MET A 403 31.61 -9.89 36.10
N PRO A 404 30.75 -10.52 36.94
CA PRO A 404 29.41 -10.91 36.51
C PRO A 404 28.54 -9.70 36.16
N PHE A 405 27.76 -9.76 35.05
CA PHE A 405 26.95 -8.63 34.59
C PHE A 405 25.95 -8.10 35.64
N ARG A 406 25.34 -8.99 36.45
CA ARG A 406 24.38 -8.56 37.49
C ARG A 406 25.05 -7.69 38.53
N GLU A 407 26.29 -7.98 38.92
CA GLU A 407 27.10 -7.20 39.84
C GLU A 407 27.50 -5.85 39.21
N THR A 408 27.98 -5.88 37.96
CA THR A 408 28.41 -4.68 37.24
C THR A 408 27.25 -3.71 36.99
N HIS A 409 26.04 -4.23 36.81
CA HIS A 409 24.82 -3.41 36.70
C HIS A 409 24.55 -2.63 37.99
N HIS A 410 24.71 -3.25 39.13
CA HIS A 410 24.55 -2.54 40.44
C HIS A 410 25.67 -1.50 40.65
N ILE A 411 26.90 -1.81 40.26
CA ILE A 411 28.01 -0.86 40.34
C ILE A 411 27.78 0.34 39.43
N SER A 412 27.36 0.11 38.20
CA SER A 412 27.01 1.17 37.26
C SER A 412 25.85 2.03 37.81
N GLY A 413 24.82 1.41 38.37
CA GLY A 413 23.72 2.12 39.04
C GLY A 413 24.21 2.99 40.24
N ALA A 414 25.19 2.52 40.99
CA ALA A 414 25.81 3.31 42.06
C ALA A 414 26.60 4.51 41.49
N ALA A 415 27.28 4.35 40.35
CA ALA A 415 27.97 5.45 39.68
C ALA A 415 26.98 6.52 39.18
N VAL A 416 25.85 6.11 38.58
CA VAL A 416 24.79 7.05 38.18
C VAL A 416 24.26 7.79 39.41
N LYS A 417 24.01 7.11 40.53
CA LYS A 417 23.56 7.75 41.77
C LYS A 417 24.61 8.74 42.29
N LEU A 418 25.88 8.38 42.30
CA LEU A 418 26.97 9.26 42.74
C LEU A 418 27.05 10.54 41.89
N ALA A 419 26.88 10.42 40.55
CA ALA A 419 26.85 11.56 39.64
C ALA A 419 25.67 12.51 39.98
N VAL A 420 24.49 11.96 40.25
CA VAL A 420 23.31 12.73 40.69
C VAL A 420 23.57 13.43 42.03
N ASP A 421 24.14 12.73 43.02
CA ASP A 421 24.43 13.27 44.33
C ASP A 421 25.47 14.42 44.27
N LYS A 422 26.43 14.30 43.36
CA LYS A 422 27.44 15.32 43.04
C LYS A 422 26.93 16.42 42.11
N LYS A 423 25.78 16.25 41.49
CA LYS A 423 25.17 17.15 40.48
C LYS A 423 26.09 17.38 39.27
N VAL A 424 26.72 16.33 38.81
CA VAL A 424 27.54 16.31 37.56
C VAL A 424 27.02 15.24 36.61
N PRO A 425 27.24 15.38 35.28
CA PRO A 425 27.02 14.31 34.35
C PRO A 425 27.86 13.07 34.66
N LEU A 426 27.43 11.89 34.24
CA LEU A 426 28.10 10.63 34.56
C LEU A 426 29.56 10.58 34.04
N ASP A 427 29.84 11.17 32.87
CA ASP A 427 31.16 11.24 32.24
C ASP A 427 32.13 12.25 32.92
N GLN A 428 31.67 13.00 33.91
CA GLN A 428 32.48 13.92 34.71
C GLN A 428 32.89 13.33 36.08
N LEU A 429 32.47 12.09 36.38
CA LEU A 429 33.03 11.36 37.51
C LEU A 429 34.51 11.09 37.30
N THR A 430 35.33 11.40 38.29
CA THR A 430 36.74 11.11 38.25
C THR A 430 37.02 9.60 38.42
N VAL A 431 38.19 9.15 38.01
CA VAL A 431 38.61 7.75 38.21
C VAL A 431 38.59 7.38 39.69
N ASP A 432 38.93 8.31 40.60
CA ASP A 432 38.88 8.12 42.04
C ASP A 432 37.44 7.96 42.53
N ASP A 433 36.49 8.71 41.98
CA ASP A 433 35.08 8.53 42.24
C ASP A 433 34.58 7.13 41.90
N LEU A 434 34.94 6.66 40.70
CA LEU A 434 34.59 5.31 40.23
C LEU A 434 35.25 4.25 41.08
N LYS A 435 36.56 4.41 41.43
CA LYS A 435 37.31 3.52 42.30
C LYS A 435 36.73 3.45 43.73
N SER A 436 36.09 4.52 44.20
CA SER A 436 35.38 4.50 45.51
C SER A 436 34.21 3.53 45.54
N ILE A 437 33.63 3.21 44.33
CA ILE A 437 32.53 2.27 44.17
C ILE A 437 33.06 0.86 43.92
N CYS A 438 34.09 0.75 43.06
CA CYS A 438 34.70 -0.53 42.67
C CYS A 438 36.17 -0.33 42.26
N ASP A 439 37.07 -1.07 42.89
CA ASP A 439 38.53 -1.01 42.71
C ASP A 439 38.99 -1.49 41.33
N LYS A 440 38.10 -2.15 40.58
CA LYS A 440 38.38 -2.62 39.18
C LYS A 440 38.34 -1.51 38.12
N PHE A 441 37.88 -0.31 38.48
CA PHE A 441 38.01 0.82 37.56
C PHE A 441 39.48 1.28 37.51
N GLU A 442 39.99 1.47 36.29
CA GLU A 442 41.35 1.92 36.02
C GLU A 442 41.28 3.17 35.09
N ASP A 443 42.44 3.76 34.78
CA ASP A 443 42.50 5.01 34.00
C ASP A 443 41.91 4.86 32.60
N ASP A 444 41.92 3.63 32.03
CA ASP A 444 41.34 3.30 30.74
C ASP A 444 39.83 3.41 30.69
N VAL A 445 39.14 3.54 31.82
CA VAL A 445 37.70 3.81 31.87
C VAL A 445 37.30 5.10 31.15
N ALA A 446 38.23 6.06 31.03
CA ALA A 446 37.98 7.29 30.28
C ALA A 446 37.66 7.03 28.79
N GLU A 447 37.99 5.88 28.24
CA GLU A 447 37.69 5.54 26.84
C GLU A 447 36.24 5.21 26.57
N ILE A 448 35.43 4.87 27.61
CA ILE A 448 34.02 4.56 27.44
C ILE A 448 33.17 5.82 27.22
N TRP A 449 33.66 7.01 27.59
CA TRP A 449 32.94 8.27 27.46
C TRP A 449 32.90 8.78 26.01
N SER A 450 32.74 7.86 25.06
CA SER A 450 32.61 8.15 23.64
C SER A 450 31.36 7.48 23.07
N TYR A 451 30.37 8.29 22.69
CA TYR A 451 29.17 7.82 22.03
C TYR A 451 29.47 7.06 20.74
N GLU A 452 30.49 7.48 20.00
CA GLU A 452 30.93 6.79 18.78
C GLU A 452 31.49 5.40 19.10
N LYS A 453 32.37 5.27 20.11
CA LYS A 453 32.89 3.96 20.56
C LYS A 453 31.76 3.07 21.07
N SER A 454 30.78 3.64 21.77
CA SER A 454 29.58 2.93 22.23
C SER A 454 28.81 2.35 21.05
N ALA A 455 28.52 3.14 20.02
CA ALA A 455 27.84 2.66 18.81
C ALA A 455 28.67 1.58 18.08
N GLU A 456 29.99 1.79 17.91
CA GLU A 456 30.89 0.83 17.23
C GLU A 456 31.03 -0.49 17.98
N SER A 457 30.93 -0.51 19.30
CA SER A 457 31.00 -1.74 20.11
C SER A 457 29.83 -2.70 19.85
N ARG A 458 28.73 -2.23 19.29
CA ARG A 458 27.56 -3.03 18.92
C ARG A 458 27.69 -3.53 17.47
N ASP A 459 28.74 -4.31 17.21
CA ASP A 459 29.17 -4.76 15.88
C ASP A 459 28.65 -6.18 15.51
N THR A 460 27.62 -6.65 16.17
CA THR A 460 26.92 -7.89 15.79
C THR A 460 26.11 -7.69 14.52
N GLU A 461 25.76 -8.79 13.82
CA GLU A 461 24.82 -8.72 12.70
C GLU A 461 23.51 -8.04 13.13
N GLY A 462 23.06 -7.05 12.35
CA GLY A 462 21.88 -6.25 12.68
C GLY A 462 22.13 -5.17 13.75
N GLY A 463 23.37 -4.98 14.23
CA GLY A 463 23.74 -3.96 15.19
C GLY A 463 23.90 -2.56 14.58
N THR A 464 24.24 -1.58 15.44
CA THR A 464 24.33 -0.17 15.04
C THR A 464 25.73 0.28 14.63
N SER A 465 26.76 -0.62 14.70
CA SER A 465 28.09 -0.25 14.22
C SER A 465 28.08 0.16 12.75
N ARG A 466 29.03 0.97 12.33
CA ARG A 466 29.13 1.42 10.93
C ARG A 466 29.21 0.23 9.96
N ARG A 467 30.03 -0.77 10.28
CA ARG A 467 30.17 -1.99 9.47
C ARG A 467 28.83 -2.73 9.34
N SER A 468 28.15 -2.98 10.47
CA SER A 468 26.88 -3.71 10.50
C SER A 468 25.78 -2.97 9.75
N VAL A 469 25.71 -1.64 9.84
CA VAL A 469 24.74 -0.82 9.08
C VAL A 469 24.96 -0.93 7.58
N LEU A 470 26.21 -0.80 7.12
CA LEU A 470 26.52 -0.93 5.69
C LEU A 470 26.27 -2.36 5.16
N GLU A 471 26.48 -3.38 5.98
CA GLU A 471 26.08 -4.76 5.63
C GLU A 471 24.56 -4.92 5.50
N GLN A 472 23.77 -4.29 6.37
CA GLN A 472 22.31 -4.27 6.24
C GLN A 472 21.87 -3.57 4.94
N CYS A 473 22.49 -2.45 4.56
CA CYS A 473 22.25 -1.79 3.27
C CYS A 473 22.54 -2.74 2.10
N ALA A 474 23.69 -3.40 2.12
CA ALA A 474 24.09 -4.33 1.05
C ALA A 474 23.11 -5.51 0.92
N LYS A 475 22.63 -6.08 2.04
CA LYS A 475 21.62 -7.15 2.05
C LYS A 475 20.29 -6.69 1.46
N LEU A 476 19.83 -5.49 1.79
CA LEU A 476 18.61 -4.92 1.21
C LEU A 476 18.75 -4.65 -0.29
N ARG A 477 19.89 -4.15 -0.76
CA ARG A 477 20.14 -3.96 -2.20
C ARG A 477 20.14 -5.30 -2.95
N ALA A 478 20.79 -6.33 -2.39
CA ALA A 478 20.78 -7.67 -2.96
C ALA A 478 19.35 -8.21 -3.07
N TYR A 479 18.54 -8.10 -2.01
CA TYR A 479 17.13 -8.47 -2.01
C TYR A 479 16.34 -7.77 -3.13
N LEU A 480 16.48 -6.45 -3.27
CA LEU A 480 15.79 -5.71 -4.32
C LEU A 480 16.19 -6.20 -5.72
N LYS A 481 17.45 -6.50 -5.95
CA LYS A 481 17.95 -7.01 -7.23
C LYS A 481 17.48 -8.43 -7.54
N GLU A 482 17.47 -9.33 -6.55
CA GLU A 482 17.10 -10.76 -6.75
C GLU A 482 15.59 -10.95 -6.93
N THR A 483 14.79 -9.98 -6.51
CA THR A 483 13.32 -10.07 -6.51
C THR A 483 12.65 -9.12 -7.51
N GLU A 484 13.44 -8.54 -8.43
CA GLU A 484 12.99 -7.61 -9.48
C GLU A 484 11.92 -8.19 -10.43
#